data_c99d516f7aa01e78fdb9aed3533b7485
#
_entry.id   c99d516f7aa01e78fdb9aed3533b7485
#
_cell.length_a   1.000
_cell.length_b   1.000
_cell.length_c   1.000
_cell.angle_alpha   90.00
_cell.angle_beta   90.00
_cell.angle_gamma   90.00
#
_symmetry.space_group_name_H-M   'P 1'
#
loop_
_entity.id
_entity.type
_entity.pdbx_description
1 polymer ?
#
loop_
_entity_poly.entity_id
_entity_poly.type
_entity_poly.pdbx_seq_one_letter_code
_entity_poly.pdbx_strand_id
1 'polypeptide(L)'
;MIFFIILIISFISALFIFKNIIPNISNKKKSFYKIERKILAFLMLFSISSFIYYNIGDPFINIKELNSSRKKLKETEVQKNKDFVKNLKKFSELDLASKKDPNNIDILFKLAAIASKVNKIDVEIASLTKLNSINNSPKIKSLLAQAIVRKENGQVTSKAKKLIDEALIDNPLEPGANFLNGLRQSQIGNDETALKIWVRLYNNTHKTDTWKQDLETNIRSAAKNIGISEIEINNKLKKNIKISNTTADKILNLSEEEQKIKINQMVEQLANRLTKEKEDLEGWVRLFRSYKVLKENEKALNALRTAIEINPTVILKQTLLKELLPPQAKPKFTQETNDLISEILVEEPNNVEALFFKGLKAYNDGEDSTAKLYWQKLISILPTNSQISSELYKKIEKLEE
;
A
#
# COMPACT_ATOMS: atom_id res chain seq x y z
N MET A 1 -17.58 44.23 14.20
CA MET A 1 -17.88 45.44 13.39
C MET A 1 -18.69 45.05 12.13
N ILE A 2 -18.26 44.13 11.30
CA ILE A 2 -18.97 43.70 10.07
C ILE A 2 -20.38 43.15 10.37
N PHE A 3 -20.58 42.38 11.43
CA PHE A 3 -21.87 41.86 11.87
C PHE A 3 -22.88 43.00 12.11
N PHE A 4 -22.48 44.04 12.82
CA PHE A 4 -23.32 45.18 13.06
C PHE A 4 -23.66 46.01 11.79
N ILE A 5 -22.71 46.05 10.83
CA ILE A 5 -22.95 46.72 9.55
C ILE A 5 -23.98 45.94 8.72
N ILE A 6 -23.86 44.61 8.68
CA ILE A 6 -24.81 43.74 7.98
C ILE A 6 -26.20 43.81 8.64
N LEU A 7 -26.27 43.80 9.97
CA LEU A 7 -27.51 44.03 10.73
C LEU A 7 -28.18 45.37 10.38
N ILE A 8 -27.39 46.46 10.32
CA ILE A 8 -27.87 47.78 9.96
C ILE A 8 -28.35 47.81 8.50
N ILE A 9 -27.60 47.22 7.55
CA ILE A 9 -28.00 47.15 6.14
C ILE A 9 -29.28 46.30 5.97
N SER A 10 -29.37 45.15 6.65
CA SER A 10 -30.55 44.31 6.66
C SER A 10 -31.79 45.04 7.22
N PHE A 11 -31.58 45.81 8.31
CA PHE A 11 -32.63 46.62 8.92
C PHE A 11 -33.08 47.76 8.01
N ILE A 12 -32.15 48.49 7.37
CA ILE A 12 -32.45 49.56 6.41
C ILE A 12 -33.19 49.02 5.18
N SER A 13 -32.72 47.87 4.64
CA SER A 13 -33.35 47.22 3.50
C SER A 13 -34.77 46.78 3.83
N ALA A 14 -35.01 46.24 4.99
CA ALA A 14 -36.30 45.85 5.46
C ALA A 14 -37.25 47.04 5.73
N LEU A 15 -36.71 48.14 6.26
CA LEU A 15 -37.47 49.40 6.36
C LEU A 15 -37.86 49.99 4.99
N PHE A 16 -36.96 49.89 4.00
CA PHE A 16 -37.26 50.35 2.62
C PHE A 16 -38.36 49.50 1.97
N ILE A 17 -38.30 48.17 2.10
CA ILE A 17 -39.34 47.23 1.63
C ILE A 17 -40.66 47.52 2.35
N PHE A 18 -40.62 47.77 3.67
CA PHE A 18 -41.78 48.06 4.48
C PHE A 18 -42.46 49.37 4.03
N LYS A 19 -41.68 50.46 3.77
CA LYS A 19 -42.16 51.74 3.30
C LYS A 19 -42.83 51.63 1.93
N ASN A 20 -42.30 50.81 1.02
CA ASN A 20 -42.84 50.67 -0.34
C ASN A 20 -44.02 49.69 -0.45
N ILE A 21 -44.24 48.83 0.55
CA ILE A 21 -45.36 47.87 0.58
C ILE A 21 -46.59 48.45 1.27
N ILE A 22 -46.47 49.58 2.01
CA ILE A 22 -47.64 50.27 2.63
C ILE A 22 -48.23 51.27 1.63
N PRO A 23 -49.36 50.94 0.94
CA PRO A 23 -50.07 51.95 0.21
C PRO A 23 -50.73 52.95 1.18
N ASN A 24 -50.81 54.20 0.78
CA ASN A 24 -51.48 55.28 1.49
C ASN A 24 -52.89 54.87 1.92
N ILE A 25 -53.12 54.67 3.24
CA ILE A 25 -54.37 54.11 3.75
C ILE A 25 -55.23 55.21 4.35
N SER A 26 -56.32 55.50 3.71
CA SER A 26 -57.38 56.37 4.23
C SER A 26 -58.57 55.55 4.75
N ASN A 27 -58.40 54.57 5.67
CA ASN A 27 -59.53 53.97 6.38
C ASN A 27 -59.07 53.36 7.73
N LYS A 28 -59.47 54.00 8.82
CA LYS A 28 -58.84 53.93 10.15
C LYS A 28 -59.08 52.69 10.99
N LYS A 29 -59.91 51.74 10.71
CA LYS A 29 -60.15 50.60 11.63
C LYS A 29 -59.78 49.19 11.15
N LYS A 30 -59.66 48.90 9.86
CA LYS A 30 -59.16 47.62 9.34
C LYS A 30 -57.64 47.62 9.12
N SER A 31 -57.03 48.76 9.29
CA SER A 31 -55.62 49.02 9.03
C SER A 31 -54.69 48.51 10.15
N PHE A 32 -55.07 48.58 11.41
CA PHE A 32 -54.21 48.26 12.55
C PHE A 32 -53.75 46.79 12.53
N TYR A 33 -54.68 45.85 12.36
CA TYR A 33 -54.34 44.39 12.31
C TYR A 33 -53.50 44.01 11.10
N LYS A 34 -53.62 44.71 9.96
CA LYS A 34 -52.75 44.45 8.79
C LYS A 34 -51.31 44.97 9.00
N ILE A 35 -51.16 46.07 9.73
CA ILE A 35 -49.88 46.66 10.06
C ILE A 35 -49.13 45.78 11.06
N GLU A 36 -49.79 45.33 12.12
CA GLU A 36 -49.22 44.42 13.13
C GLU A 36 -48.72 43.11 12.51
N ARG A 37 -49.51 42.49 11.61
CA ARG A 37 -49.09 41.25 10.94
C ARG A 37 -47.87 41.45 10.02
N LYS A 38 -47.75 42.59 9.37
CA LYS A 38 -46.59 42.94 8.54
C LYS A 38 -45.35 43.18 9.38
N ILE A 39 -45.49 43.88 10.50
CA ILE A 39 -44.39 44.07 11.46
C ILE A 39 -43.95 42.74 12.04
N LEU A 40 -44.88 41.88 12.42
CA LEU A 40 -44.58 40.53 12.95
C LEU A 40 -43.83 39.67 11.92
N ALA A 41 -44.30 39.67 10.65
CA ALA A 41 -43.61 38.94 9.57
C ALA A 41 -42.21 39.46 9.29
N PHE A 42 -42.03 40.79 9.33
CA PHE A 42 -40.73 41.44 9.22
C PHE A 42 -39.77 41.01 10.35
N LEU A 43 -40.22 41.09 11.60
CA LEU A 43 -39.43 40.70 12.76
C LEU A 43 -39.06 39.21 12.71
N MET A 44 -39.99 38.36 12.22
CA MET A 44 -39.74 36.92 12.05
C MET A 44 -38.67 36.65 10.96
N LEU A 45 -38.76 37.28 9.82
CA LEU A 45 -37.74 37.16 8.75
C LEU A 45 -36.40 37.70 9.18
N PHE A 46 -36.38 38.83 9.90
CA PHE A 46 -35.13 39.38 10.45
C PHE A 46 -34.50 38.47 11.49
N SER A 47 -35.28 37.87 12.38
CA SER A 47 -34.81 36.87 13.36
C SER A 47 -34.26 35.63 12.70
N ILE A 48 -34.94 35.07 11.68
CA ILE A 48 -34.49 33.93 10.94
C ILE A 48 -33.16 34.22 10.21
N SER A 49 -33.09 35.38 9.52
CA SER A 49 -31.88 35.81 8.82
C SER A 49 -30.68 35.99 9.78
N SER A 50 -30.93 36.60 10.94
CA SER A 50 -29.90 36.77 11.96
C SER A 50 -29.47 35.43 12.59
N PHE A 51 -30.41 34.51 12.80
CA PHE A 51 -30.13 33.17 13.30
C PHE A 51 -29.30 32.36 12.30
N ILE A 52 -29.66 32.39 11.01
CA ILE A 52 -28.91 31.72 9.94
C ILE A 52 -27.50 32.30 9.86
N TYR A 53 -27.36 33.64 9.88
CA TYR A 53 -26.06 34.28 9.83
C TYR A 53 -25.19 33.94 11.06
N TYR A 54 -25.79 33.90 12.25
CA TYR A 54 -25.07 33.53 13.48
C TYR A 54 -24.54 32.12 13.44
N ASN A 55 -25.32 31.16 12.91
CA ASN A 55 -24.93 29.74 12.90
C ASN A 55 -24.05 29.34 11.71
N ILE A 56 -24.15 30.04 10.57
CA ILE A 56 -23.46 29.68 9.32
C ILE A 56 -22.38 30.70 8.96
N GLY A 57 -22.60 31.97 9.29
CA GLY A 57 -21.78 33.10 8.82
C GLY A 57 -20.53 33.39 9.65
N ASP A 58 -20.28 32.67 10.74
CA ASP A 58 -19.18 32.95 11.69
C ASP A 58 -19.00 34.45 11.99
N PRO A 59 -19.97 35.12 12.72
CA PRO A 59 -20.00 36.54 12.91
C PRO A 59 -18.82 37.11 13.70
N PHE A 60 -18.03 36.24 14.34
CA PHE A 60 -16.86 36.62 15.13
C PHE A 60 -15.53 36.39 14.41
N ILE A 61 -15.59 36.08 13.10
CA ILE A 61 -14.35 35.82 12.35
C ILE A 61 -13.40 37.01 12.41
N ASN A 62 -12.19 36.76 12.82
CA ASN A 62 -11.17 37.83 12.87
C ASN A 62 -10.60 38.02 11.47
N ILE A 63 -10.90 39.20 10.86
CA ILE A 63 -10.41 39.52 9.50
C ILE A 63 -8.88 39.42 9.40
N LYS A 64 -8.17 39.78 10.50
CA LYS A 64 -6.72 39.69 10.56
C LYS A 64 -6.23 38.25 10.43
N GLU A 65 -6.91 37.30 11.10
CA GLU A 65 -6.64 35.85 10.99
C GLU A 65 -7.04 35.28 9.64
N LEU A 66 -8.18 35.73 9.09
CA LEU A 66 -8.60 35.32 7.75
C LEU A 66 -7.58 35.77 6.69
N ASN A 67 -7.12 37.03 6.76
CA ASN A 67 -6.11 37.54 5.83
C ASN A 67 -4.76 36.86 6.00
N SER A 68 -4.35 36.56 7.23
CA SER A 68 -3.12 35.79 7.51
C SER A 68 -3.20 34.37 6.97
N SER A 69 -4.33 33.71 7.12
CA SER A 69 -4.60 32.35 6.60
C SER A 69 -4.61 32.35 5.07
N ARG A 70 -5.27 33.32 4.43
CA ARG A 70 -5.23 33.50 2.96
C ARG A 70 -3.82 33.76 2.43
N LYS A 71 -3.02 34.57 3.14
CA LYS A 71 -1.62 34.82 2.79
C LYS A 71 -0.80 33.53 2.87
N LYS A 72 -0.93 32.77 3.97
CA LYS A 72 -0.27 31.46 4.14
C LYS A 72 -0.66 30.47 3.04
N LEU A 73 -1.95 30.40 2.68
CA LEU A 73 -2.42 29.52 1.59
C LEU A 73 -1.76 29.89 0.26
N LYS A 74 -1.73 31.19 -0.10
CA LYS A 74 -1.06 31.68 -1.33
C LYS A 74 0.44 31.38 -1.32
N GLU A 75 1.12 31.61 -0.22
CA GLU A 75 2.55 31.31 -0.07
C GLU A 75 2.82 29.81 -0.21
N THR A 76 1.96 28.97 0.40
CA THR A 76 2.04 27.49 0.27
C THR A 76 1.82 27.04 -1.18
N GLU A 77 0.86 27.67 -1.88
CA GLU A 77 0.55 27.35 -3.28
C GLU A 77 1.70 27.77 -4.22
N VAL A 78 2.28 28.94 -4.01
CA VAL A 78 3.47 29.41 -4.74
C VAL A 78 4.66 28.49 -4.49
N GLN A 79 4.87 28.05 -3.24
CA GLN A 79 5.95 27.11 -2.91
C GLN A 79 5.74 25.75 -3.55
N LYS A 80 4.52 25.19 -3.50
CA LYS A 80 4.18 23.93 -4.20
C LYS A 80 4.47 24.01 -5.70
N ASN A 81 4.12 25.13 -6.34
CA ASN A 81 4.40 25.34 -7.76
C ASN A 81 5.91 25.41 -8.06
N LYS A 82 6.69 26.10 -7.25
CA LYS A 82 8.15 26.16 -7.37
C LYS A 82 8.77 24.75 -7.22
N ASP A 83 8.33 23.99 -6.21
CA ASP A 83 8.81 22.63 -5.98
C ASP A 83 8.43 21.70 -7.12
N PHE A 84 7.23 21.85 -7.69
CA PHE A 84 6.80 21.08 -8.84
C PHE A 84 7.66 21.35 -10.08
N VAL A 85 7.95 22.63 -10.40
CA VAL A 85 8.84 23.01 -11.51
C VAL A 85 10.25 22.47 -11.31
N LYS A 86 10.80 22.57 -10.09
CA LYS A 86 12.10 21.99 -9.74
C LYS A 86 12.12 20.48 -9.95
N ASN A 87 11.03 19.78 -9.53
CA ASN A 87 10.90 18.34 -9.70
C ASN A 87 10.77 17.94 -11.18
N LEU A 88 10.09 18.72 -12.02
CA LEU A 88 10.03 18.49 -13.47
C LEU A 88 11.41 18.59 -14.14
N LYS A 89 12.23 19.58 -13.75
CA LYS A 89 13.60 19.69 -14.25
C LYS A 89 14.42 18.45 -13.87
N LYS A 90 14.38 18.06 -12.61
CA LYS A 90 15.07 16.86 -12.11
C LYS A 90 14.58 15.58 -12.79
N PHE A 91 13.28 15.49 -13.09
CA PHE A 91 12.70 14.39 -13.83
C PHE A 91 13.33 14.29 -15.22
N SER A 92 13.39 15.39 -16.00
CA SER A 92 14.00 15.40 -17.33
C SER A 92 15.48 14.99 -17.30
N GLU A 93 16.23 15.44 -16.31
CA GLU A 93 17.65 15.07 -16.14
C GLU A 93 17.82 13.57 -15.89
N LEU A 94 17.00 13.00 -14.99
CA LEU A 94 17.05 11.58 -14.65
C LEU A 94 16.51 10.68 -15.77
N ASP A 95 15.49 11.11 -16.53
CA ASP A 95 14.98 10.39 -17.69
C ASP A 95 16.04 10.28 -18.79
N LEU A 96 16.77 11.37 -19.06
CA LEU A 96 17.90 11.34 -19.98
C LEU A 96 19.04 10.47 -19.47
N ALA A 97 19.36 10.52 -18.20
CA ALA A 97 20.40 9.69 -17.60
C ALA A 97 20.04 8.18 -17.65
N SER A 98 18.78 7.83 -17.42
CA SER A 98 18.31 6.44 -17.49
C SER A 98 18.36 5.86 -18.92
N LYS A 99 18.21 6.71 -19.95
CA LYS A 99 18.39 6.29 -21.35
C LYS A 99 19.84 6.01 -21.70
N LYS A 100 20.79 6.70 -21.06
CA LYS A 100 22.23 6.48 -21.25
C LYS A 100 22.73 5.23 -20.49
N ASP A 101 22.20 5.00 -19.31
CA ASP A 101 22.55 3.84 -18.48
C ASP A 101 21.26 3.16 -17.96
N PRO A 102 20.64 2.29 -18.78
CA PRO A 102 19.33 1.69 -18.50
C PRO A 102 19.29 0.70 -17.33
N ASN A 103 20.44 0.24 -16.87
CA ASN A 103 20.54 -0.74 -15.78
C ASN A 103 21.04 -0.15 -14.46
N ASN A 104 21.22 1.16 -14.39
CA ASN A 104 21.70 1.83 -13.19
C ASN A 104 20.62 1.89 -12.11
N ILE A 105 20.80 1.10 -11.06
CA ILE A 105 19.84 0.96 -9.96
C ILE A 105 19.55 2.31 -9.29
N ASP A 106 20.58 3.12 -9.05
CA ASP A 106 20.43 4.42 -8.37
C ASP A 106 19.65 5.43 -9.22
N ILE A 107 19.95 5.50 -10.53
CA ILE A 107 19.22 6.36 -11.47
C ILE A 107 17.77 5.93 -11.57
N LEU A 108 17.50 4.63 -11.77
CA LEU A 108 16.15 4.10 -11.88
C LEU A 108 15.32 4.34 -10.62
N PHE A 109 15.91 4.17 -9.43
CA PHE A 109 15.24 4.43 -8.17
C PHE A 109 14.89 5.92 -8.00
N LYS A 110 15.85 6.80 -8.31
CA LYS A 110 15.63 8.26 -8.29
C LYS A 110 14.60 8.69 -9.32
N LEU A 111 14.62 8.10 -10.51
CA LEU A 111 13.65 8.37 -11.58
C LEU A 111 12.24 7.95 -11.16
N ALA A 112 12.07 6.76 -10.62
CA ALA A 112 10.77 6.31 -10.10
C ALA A 112 10.23 7.25 -9.01
N ALA A 113 11.08 7.63 -8.05
CA ALA A 113 10.70 8.52 -6.96
C ALA A 113 10.31 9.93 -7.44
N ILE A 114 11.00 10.49 -8.45
CA ILE A 114 10.66 11.80 -8.99
C ILE A 114 9.46 11.74 -9.92
N ALA A 115 9.31 10.67 -10.71
CA ALA A 115 8.16 10.43 -11.57
C ALA A 115 6.85 10.39 -10.77
N SER A 116 6.87 9.76 -9.59
CA SER A 116 5.77 9.77 -8.63
C SER A 116 5.37 11.21 -8.22
N LYS A 117 6.36 12.06 -7.91
CA LYS A 117 6.13 13.45 -7.47
C LYS A 117 5.58 14.36 -8.58
N VAL A 118 5.88 14.07 -9.84
CA VAL A 118 5.41 14.84 -11.00
C VAL A 118 4.28 14.15 -11.76
N ASN A 119 3.65 13.16 -11.12
CA ASN A 119 2.49 12.41 -11.64
C ASN A 119 2.75 11.73 -13.01
N LYS A 120 3.97 11.25 -13.25
CA LYS A 120 4.35 10.46 -14.45
C LYS A 120 4.28 8.96 -14.11
N ILE A 121 3.06 8.48 -13.86
CA ILE A 121 2.80 7.12 -13.33
C ILE A 121 3.36 6.01 -14.22
N ASP A 122 3.32 6.16 -15.55
CA ASP A 122 3.83 5.15 -16.48
C ASP A 122 5.36 5.03 -16.40
N VAL A 123 6.07 6.16 -16.28
CA VAL A 123 7.53 6.17 -16.10
C VAL A 123 7.93 5.60 -14.75
N GLU A 124 7.15 5.90 -13.70
CA GLU A 124 7.34 5.29 -12.38
C GLU A 124 7.23 3.76 -12.44
N ILE A 125 6.15 3.24 -13.04
CA ILE A 125 5.93 1.79 -13.17
C ILE A 125 7.02 1.15 -14.04
N ALA A 126 7.41 1.76 -15.14
CA ALA A 126 8.48 1.26 -16.02
C ALA A 126 9.82 1.17 -15.28
N SER A 127 10.19 2.23 -14.56
CA SER A 127 11.42 2.28 -13.74
C SER A 127 11.43 1.25 -12.62
N LEU A 128 10.31 1.11 -11.89
CA LEU A 128 10.18 0.12 -10.81
C LEU A 128 10.13 -1.31 -11.37
N THR A 129 9.53 -1.54 -12.53
CA THR A 129 9.55 -2.86 -13.19
C THR A 129 10.97 -3.25 -13.58
N LYS A 130 11.74 -2.31 -14.13
CA LYS A 130 13.14 -2.54 -14.47
C LYS A 130 13.98 -2.78 -13.22
N LEU A 131 13.77 -1.99 -12.16
CA LEU A 131 14.41 -2.22 -10.86
C LEU A 131 14.11 -3.60 -10.30
N ASN A 132 12.85 -4.04 -10.37
CA ASN A 132 12.44 -5.35 -9.87
C ASN A 132 13.09 -6.51 -10.65
N SER A 133 13.41 -6.32 -11.94
CA SER A 133 14.14 -7.32 -12.73
C SER A 133 15.63 -7.41 -12.38
N ILE A 134 16.23 -6.32 -11.86
CA ILE A 134 17.65 -6.25 -11.50
C ILE A 134 17.84 -6.60 -10.02
N ASN A 135 16.99 -6.05 -9.16
CA ASN A 135 17.05 -6.21 -7.70
C ASN A 135 15.65 -6.52 -7.17
N ASN A 136 15.35 -7.80 -7.07
CA ASN A 136 14.06 -8.35 -6.67
C ASN A 136 13.85 -8.24 -5.14
N SER A 137 13.87 -7.01 -4.59
CA SER A 137 13.70 -6.79 -3.15
C SER A 137 12.23 -6.57 -2.76
N PRO A 138 11.82 -6.95 -1.54
CA PRO A 138 10.46 -6.74 -1.03
C PRO A 138 10.00 -5.30 -1.14
N LYS A 139 10.90 -4.35 -0.86
CA LYS A 139 10.63 -2.92 -0.95
C LYS A 139 10.32 -2.47 -2.39
N ILE A 140 11.07 -2.96 -3.38
CA ILE A 140 10.84 -2.61 -4.79
C ILE A 140 9.51 -3.22 -5.27
N LYS A 141 9.22 -4.47 -4.93
CA LYS A 141 7.93 -5.10 -5.22
C LYS A 141 6.76 -4.32 -4.62
N SER A 142 6.89 -3.90 -3.38
CA SER A 142 5.90 -3.09 -2.67
C SER A 142 5.68 -1.74 -3.35
N LEU A 143 6.73 -1.01 -3.72
CA LEU A 143 6.64 0.26 -4.44
C LEU A 143 5.99 0.10 -5.82
N LEU A 144 6.33 -0.97 -6.56
CA LEU A 144 5.72 -1.28 -7.85
C LEU A 144 4.23 -1.61 -7.69
N ALA A 145 3.87 -2.40 -6.69
CA ALA A 145 2.47 -2.67 -6.38
C ALA A 145 1.69 -1.39 -6.05
N GLN A 146 2.28 -0.48 -5.26
CA GLN A 146 1.67 0.83 -4.95
C GLN A 146 1.44 1.68 -6.21
N ALA A 147 2.43 1.74 -7.11
CA ALA A 147 2.30 2.48 -8.35
C ALA A 147 1.20 1.90 -9.25
N ILE A 148 1.09 0.56 -9.34
CA ILE A 148 0.02 -0.12 -10.07
C ILE A 148 -1.35 0.20 -9.45
N VAL A 149 -1.49 0.08 -8.13
CA VAL A 149 -2.75 0.38 -7.43
C VAL A 149 -3.17 1.84 -7.67
N ARG A 150 -2.24 2.80 -7.63
CA ARG A 150 -2.55 4.20 -7.97
C ARG A 150 -2.99 4.38 -9.42
N LYS A 151 -2.35 3.69 -10.37
CA LYS A 151 -2.74 3.71 -11.79
C LYS A 151 -4.17 3.17 -11.99
N GLU A 152 -4.53 2.16 -11.22
CA GLU A 152 -5.84 1.49 -11.25
C GLU A 152 -6.85 2.13 -10.27
N ASN A 153 -6.72 3.44 -10.02
CA ASN A 153 -7.64 4.22 -9.19
C ASN A 153 -7.87 3.63 -7.78
N GLY A 154 -6.83 3.06 -7.19
CA GLY A 154 -6.87 2.48 -5.84
C GLY A 154 -7.24 1.00 -5.79
N GLN A 155 -7.56 0.36 -6.92
CA GLN A 155 -7.92 -1.06 -6.95
C GLN A 155 -6.69 -1.98 -6.91
N VAL A 156 -6.74 -3.00 -6.05
CA VAL A 156 -5.70 -4.03 -5.99
C VAL A 156 -5.99 -5.11 -7.02
N THR A 157 -5.40 -4.96 -8.20
CA THR A 157 -5.51 -5.92 -9.31
C THR A 157 -4.73 -7.20 -9.04
N SER A 158 -4.95 -8.25 -9.85
CA SER A 158 -4.19 -9.51 -9.76
C SER A 158 -2.68 -9.31 -9.89
N LYS A 159 -2.24 -8.35 -10.74
CA LYS A 159 -0.82 -8.00 -10.89
C LYS A 159 -0.25 -7.38 -9.61
N ALA A 160 -0.96 -6.45 -9.00
CA ALA A 160 -0.56 -5.85 -7.73
C ALA A 160 -0.57 -6.89 -6.61
N LYS A 161 -1.60 -7.76 -6.54
CA LYS A 161 -1.70 -8.85 -5.58
C LYS A 161 -0.46 -9.76 -5.61
N LYS A 162 -0.03 -10.19 -6.80
CA LYS A 162 1.16 -11.05 -6.95
C LYS A 162 2.40 -10.39 -6.32
N LEU A 163 2.65 -9.13 -6.62
CA LEU A 163 3.78 -8.36 -6.05
C LEU A 163 3.68 -8.19 -4.53
N ILE A 164 2.47 -7.97 -4.00
CA ILE A 164 2.22 -7.88 -2.56
C ILE A 164 2.53 -9.21 -1.89
N ASP A 165 2.01 -10.31 -2.43
CA ASP A 165 2.21 -11.64 -1.87
C ASP A 165 3.70 -12.03 -1.91
N GLU A 166 4.41 -11.79 -3.01
CA GLU A 166 5.86 -11.98 -3.11
C GLU A 166 6.65 -11.12 -2.11
N ALA A 167 6.29 -9.83 -1.97
CA ALA A 167 6.95 -8.95 -1.02
C ALA A 167 6.76 -9.41 0.43
N LEU A 168 5.57 -9.91 0.77
CA LEU A 168 5.26 -10.42 2.11
C LEU A 168 5.87 -11.79 2.38
N ILE A 169 6.11 -12.60 1.37
CA ILE A 169 6.88 -13.84 1.50
C ILE A 169 8.34 -13.52 1.79
N ASP A 170 8.93 -12.59 1.06
CA ASP A 170 10.32 -12.18 1.27
C ASP A 170 10.51 -11.35 2.57
N ASN A 171 9.53 -10.51 2.93
CA ASN A 171 9.50 -9.74 4.18
C ASN A 171 8.07 -9.51 4.68
N PRO A 172 7.56 -10.30 5.67
CA PRO A 172 6.23 -10.13 6.24
C PRO A 172 5.99 -8.79 6.91
N LEU A 173 7.05 -8.06 7.26
CA LEU A 173 6.98 -6.77 7.91
C LEU A 173 7.16 -5.61 6.92
N GLU A 174 7.21 -5.91 5.60
CA GLU A 174 7.29 -4.83 4.59
C GLU A 174 6.09 -3.90 4.71
N PRO A 175 6.30 -2.61 5.05
CA PRO A 175 5.18 -1.75 5.44
C PRO A 175 4.20 -1.49 4.31
N GLY A 176 4.72 -1.19 3.10
CA GLY A 176 3.87 -0.89 1.95
C GLY A 176 3.06 -2.11 1.49
N ALA A 177 3.66 -3.31 1.51
CA ALA A 177 2.97 -4.54 1.16
C ALA A 177 1.88 -4.89 2.19
N ASN A 178 2.14 -4.70 3.50
CA ASN A 178 1.11 -4.87 4.53
C ASN A 178 -0.03 -3.85 4.38
N PHE A 179 0.28 -2.59 4.07
CA PHE A 179 -0.75 -1.58 3.81
C PHE A 179 -1.66 -2.01 2.67
N LEU A 180 -1.09 -2.42 1.53
CA LEU A 180 -1.83 -2.85 0.34
C LEU A 180 -2.56 -4.18 0.55
N ASN A 181 -2.02 -5.09 1.35
CA ASN A 181 -2.73 -6.33 1.71
C ASN A 181 -3.98 -6.03 2.54
N GLY A 182 -3.88 -5.13 3.51
CA GLY A 182 -5.05 -4.63 4.23
C GLY A 182 -6.09 -3.98 3.30
N LEU A 183 -5.63 -3.14 2.35
CA LEU A 183 -6.51 -2.54 1.35
C LEU A 183 -7.23 -3.60 0.50
N ARG A 184 -6.52 -4.63 0.05
CA ARG A 184 -7.09 -5.74 -0.67
C ARG A 184 -8.17 -6.47 0.14
N GLN A 185 -7.88 -6.76 1.41
CA GLN A 185 -8.84 -7.43 2.29
C GLN A 185 -10.12 -6.61 2.46
N SER A 186 -9.99 -5.30 2.65
CA SER A 186 -11.14 -4.40 2.75
C SER A 186 -11.93 -4.34 1.43
N GLN A 187 -11.27 -4.31 0.27
CA GLN A 187 -11.93 -4.31 -1.04
C GLN A 187 -12.75 -5.56 -1.34
N ILE A 188 -12.40 -6.70 -0.75
CA ILE A 188 -13.18 -7.94 -0.87
C ILE A 188 -14.16 -8.16 0.29
N GLY A 189 -14.38 -7.14 1.14
CA GLY A 189 -15.33 -7.17 2.26
C GLY A 189 -14.78 -7.80 3.54
N ASN A 190 -13.50 -8.16 3.59
CA ASN A 190 -12.84 -8.76 4.77
C ASN A 190 -12.27 -7.69 5.72
N ASP A 191 -13.12 -6.74 6.15
CA ASP A 191 -12.70 -5.62 7.00
C ASP A 191 -12.12 -6.05 8.34
N GLU A 192 -12.52 -7.19 8.89
CA GLU A 192 -11.90 -7.73 10.11
C GLU A 192 -10.43 -8.09 9.91
N THR A 193 -10.10 -8.75 8.80
CA THR A 193 -8.71 -9.09 8.45
C THR A 193 -7.92 -7.85 8.09
N ALA A 194 -8.50 -6.91 7.32
CA ALA A 194 -7.89 -5.62 7.02
C ALA A 194 -7.51 -4.86 8.29
N LEU A 195 -8.43 -4.79 9.24
CA LEU A 195 -8.23 -4.14 10.54
C LEU A 195 -7.07 -4.78 11.32
N LYS A 196 -7.01 -6.12 11.40
CA LYS A 196 -5.92 -6.83 12.09
C LYS A 196 -4.55 -6.48 11.48
N ILE A 197 -4.45 -6.49 10.14
CA ILE A 197 -3.22 -6.15 9.41
C ILE A 197 -2.82 -4.70 9.68
N TRP A 198 -3.74 -3.77 9.52
CA TRP A 198 -3.47 -2.34 9.64
C TRP A 198 -3.18 -1.89 11.07
N VAL A 199 -3.87 -2.43 12.09
CA VAL A 199 -3.55 -2.15 13.50
C VAL A 199 -2.14 -2.64 13.85
N ARG A 200 -1.76 -3.84 13.38
CA ARG A 200 -0.39 -4.35 13.57
C ARG A 200 0.63 -3.43 12.88
N LEU A 201 0.36 -3.02 11.64
CA LEU A 201 1.23 -2.10 10.90
C LEU A 201 1.36 -0.76 11.62
N TYR A 202 0.25 -0.16 12.06
CA TYR A 202 0.22 1.11 12.79
C TYR A 202 1.06 1.07 14.07
N ASN A 203 0.97 -0.03 14.80
CA ASN A 203 1.68 -0.20 16.07
C ASN A 203 3.20 -0.41 15.88
N ASN A 204 3.63 -0.86 14.70
CA ASN A 204 5.03 -1.04 14.32
C ASN A 204 5.62 0.15 13.55
N THR A 205 4.85 1.23 13.36
CA THR A 205 5.24 2.41 12.57
C THR A 205 5.69 3.53 13.49
N HIS A 206 6.74 4.28 13.09
CA HIS A 206 7.20 5.45 13.84
C HIS A 206 6.18 6.59 13.80
N LYS A 207 6.15 7.42 14.87
CA LYS A 207 5.23 8.56 14.96
C LYS A 207 5.45 9.61 13.87
N THR A 208 6.66 9.68 13.34
CA THR A 208 7.10 10.65 12.32
C THR A 208 6.78 10.22 10.89
N ASP A 209 6.28 9.00 10.67
CA ASP A 209 5.97 8.52 9.34
C ASP A 209 4.72 9.23 8.79
N THR A 210 4.87 9.93 7.67
CA THR A 210 3.84 10.79 7.06
C THR A 210 2.59 10.04 6.63
N TRP A 211 2.71 8.75 6.28
CA TRP A 211 1.61 7.88 5.85
C TRP A 211 0.79 7.29 7.01
N LYS A 212 1.21 7.51 8.25
CA LYS A 212 0.53 6.98 9.43
C LYS A 212 -0.89 7.52 9.61
N GLN A 213 -1.11 8.76 9.21
CA GLN A 213 -2.45 9.38 9.26
C GLN A 213 -3.42 8.72 8.27
N ASP A 214 -2.95 8.42 7.05
CA ASP A 214 -3.75 7.72 6.05
C ASP A 214 -4.07 6.30 6.51
N LEU A 215 -3.10 5.61 7.12
CA LEU A 215 -3.32 4.28 7.70
C LEU A 215 -4.38 4.32 8.81
N GLU A 216 -4.34 5.32 9.70
CA GLU A 216 -5.33 5.49 10.75
C GLU A 216 -6.74 5.72 10.19
N THR A 217 -6.85 6.48 9.10
CA THR A 217 -8.13 6.70 8.40
C THR A 217 -8.71 5.39 7.88
N ASN A 218 -7.89 4.53 7.26
CA ASN A 218 -8.33 3.22 6.79
C ASN A 218 -8.73 2.29 7.96
N ILE A 219 -7.97 2.30 9.06
CA ILE A 219 -8.30 1.55 10.28
C ILE A 219 -9.69 1.94 10.81
N ARG A 220 -9.97 3.26 10.94
CA ARG A 220 -11.26 3.75 11.44
C ARG A 220 -12.40 3.42 10.49
N SER A 221 -12.17 3.49 9.19
CA SER A 221 -13.17 3.10 8.18
C SER A 221 -13.52 1.62 8.28
N ALA A 222 -12.53 0.72 8.30
CA ALA A 222 -12.76 -0.71 8.45
C ALA A 222 -13.44 -1.06 9.77
N ALA A 223 -13.02 -0.43 10.88
CA ALA A 223 -13.64 -0.60 12.18
C ALA A 223 -15.12 -0.21 12.19
N LYS A 224 -15.46 0.91 11.56
CA LYS A 224 -16.84 1.38 11.40
C LYS A 224 -17.69 0.38 10.62
N ASN A 225 -17.15 -0.19 9.54
CA ASN A 225 -17.87 -1.17 8.71
C ASN A 225 -18.26 -2.44 9.50
N ILE A 226 -17.47 -2.84 10.48
CA ILE A 226 -17.73 -4.04 11.32
C ILE A 226 -18.26 -3.69 12.71
N GLY A 227 -18.70 -2.44 12.94
CA GLY A 227 -19.38 -2.02 14.17
C GLY A 227 -18.47 -1.86 15.39
N ILE A 228 -17.15 -1.73 15.22
CA ILE A 228 -16.21 -1.49 16.34
C ILE A 228 -16.25 0.00 16.71
N SER A 229 -16.37 0.29 18.01
CA SER A 229 -16.45 1.66 18.51
C SER A 229 -15.12 2.41 18.45
N GLU A 230 -15.19 3.76 18.35
CA GLU A 230 -14.02 4.64 18.40
C GLU A 230 -13.18 4.45 19.67
N ILE A 231 -13.82 4.18 20.81
CA ILE A 231 -13.13 3.95 22.10
C ILE A 231 -12.28 2.68 22.01
N GLU A 232 -12.84 1.61 21.44
CA GLU A 232 -12.14 0.34 21.30
C GLU A 232 -10.96 0.45 20.32
N ILE A 233 -11.12 1.15 19.19
CA ILE A 233 -10.04 1.41 18.24
C ILE A 233 -8.94 2.25 18.88
N ASN A 234 -9.29 3.32 19.59
CA ASN A 234 -8.29 4.13 20.28
C ASN A 234 -7.49 3.31 21.30
N ASN A 235 -8.13 2.35 21.98
CA ASN A 235 -7.44 1.44 22.90
C ASN A 235 -6.51 0.48 22.15
N LYS A 236 -6.92 -0.07 20.99
CA LYS A 236 -6.09 -0.94 20.15
C LYS A 236 -4.87 -0.20 19.59
N LEU A 237 -5.01 1.07 19.21
CA LEU A 237 -3.92 1.90 18.70
C LEU A 237 -2.97 2.42 19.79
N LYS A 238 -3.45 2.58 21.04
CA LYS A 238 -2.64 3.03 22.17
C LYS A 238 -1.85 1.91 22.87
N LYS A 239 -2.34 0.66 22.79
CA LYS A 239 -1.89 -0.44 23.65
C LYS A 239 -0.47 -0.96 23.32
N ASN A 240 0.13 -0.62 22.17
CA ASN A 240 1.38 -1.24 21.71
C ASN A 240 2.61 -0.34 21.63
N ILE A 241 2.59 0.88 22.19
CA ILE A 241 3.76 1.77 22.16
C ILE A 241 4.90 1.29 23.12
N LYS A 242 4.64 0.33 24.00
CA LYS A 242 5.60 -0.10 25.02
C LYS A 242 6.34 -1.43 24.77
N ILE A 243 5.99 -2.22 23.77
CA ILE A 243 6.50 -3.61 23.69
C ILE A 243 7.56 -3.82 22.57
N SER A 244 7.55 -3.04 21.48
CA SER A 244 8.40 -3.31 20.33
C SER A 244 9.86 -2.86 20.50
N ASN A 245 10.09 -1.65 21.00
CA ASN A 245 11.46 -1.11 21.06
C ASN A 245 12.31 -1.65 22.22
N THR A 246 11.69 -2.07 23.33
CA THR A 246 12.41 -2.53 24.51
C THR A 246 12.98 -3.95 24.39
N THR A 247 12.36 -4.82 23.59
CA THR A 247 12.85 -6.21 23.43
C THR A 247 13.90 -6.29 22.34
N ALA A 248 13.71 -5.61 21.21
CA ALA A 248 14.72 -5.54 20.15
C ALA A 248 15.99 -4.80 20.64
N ASP A 249 15.84 -3.64 21.27
CA ASP A 249 16.95 -2.86 21.83
C ASP A 249 17.66 -3.62 22.95
N LYS A 250 16.94 -4.37 23.77
CA LYS A 250 17.55 -5.24 24.80
C LYS A 250 18.35 -6.37 24.17
N ILE A 251 17.84 -6.97 23.08
CA ILE A 251 18.56 -8.04 22.37
C ILE A 251 19.80 -7.48 21.67
N LEU A 252 19.72 -6.31 21.04
CA LEU A 252 20.85 -5.68 20.36
C LEU A 252 21.99 -5.29 21.31
N ASN A 253 21.70 -5.05 22.57
CA ASN A 253 22.70 -4.72 23.61
C ASN A 253 23.29 -5.95 24.30
N LEU A 254 22.87 -7.18 23.95
CA LEU A 254 23.44 -8.42 24.45
C LEU A 254 24.70 -8.79 23.66
N SER A 255 25.57 -9.64 24.22
CA SER A 255 26.64 -10.28 23.48
C SER A 255 26.09 -11.13 22.33
N GLU A 256 26.89 -11.40 21.30
CA GLU A 256 26.46 -12.21 20.14
C GLU A 256 25.93 -13.59 20.57
N GLU A 257 26.55 -14.20 21.55
CA GLU A 257 26.13 -15.51 22.10
C GLU A 257 24.76 -15.42 22.80
N GLU A 258 24.55 -14.40 23.64
CA GLU A 258 23.27 -14.17 24.30
C GLU A 258 22.18 -13.78 23.31
N GLN A 259 22.49 -13.00 22.26
CA GLN A 259 21.56 -12.71 21.16
C GLN A 259 21.09 -13.99 20.49
N LYS A 260 22.01 -14.89 20.14
CA LYS A 260 21.73 -16.18 19.51
C LYS A 260 20.84 -17.06 20.38
N ILE A 261 21.14 -17.16 21.68
CA ILE A 261 20.30 -17.90 22.63
C ILE A 261 18.90 -17.31 22.68
N LYS A 262 18.78 -15.99 22.74
CA LYS A 262 17.47 -15.32 22.82
C LYS A 262 16.65 -15.46 21.53
N ILE A 263 17.30 -15.38 20.38
CA ILE A 263 16.66 -15.62 19.07
C ILE A 263 16.14 -17.07 19.01
N ASN A 264 16.98 -18.05 19.38
CA ASN A 264 16.56 -19.46 19.39
C ASN A 264 15.34 -19.68 20.30
N GLN A 265 15.34 -19.12 21.51
CA GLN A 265 14.20 -19.20 22.41
C GLN A 265 12.91 -18.62 21.81
N MET A 266 13.00 -17.48 21.10
CA MET A 266 11.86 -16.86 20.42
C MET A 266 11.35 -17.70 19.26
N VAL A 267 12.22 -18.33 18.50
CA VAL A 267 11.86 -19.21 17.39
C VAL A 267 11.19 -20.48 17.91
N GLU A 268 11.69 -21.08 19.00
CA GLU A 268 11.06 -22.23 19.64
C GLU A 268 9.70 -21.89 20.23
N GLN A 269 9.55 -20.72 20.85
CA GLN A 269 8.24 -20.23 21.33
C GLN A 269 7.24 -20.10 20.18
N LEU A 270 7.67 -19.57 19.04
CA LEU A 270 6.84 -19.48 17.83
C LEU A 270 6.47 -20.89 17.33
N ALA A 271 7.42 -21.80 17.21
CA ALA A 271 7.18 -23.16 16.80
C ALA A 271 6.15 -23.86 17.72
N ASN A 272 6.34 -23.75 19.03
CA ASN A 272 5.42 -24.32 20.04
C ASN A 272 4.01 -23.69 19.98
N ARG A 273 3.88 -22.40 19.67
CA ARG A 273 2.58 -21.75 19.46
C ARG A 273 1.88 -22.37 18.23
N LEU A 274 2.59 -22.53 17.14
CA LEU A 274 2.06 -23.03 15.87
C LEU A 274 1.62 -24.50 15.93
N THR A 275 2.13 -25.31 16.86
CA THR A 275 1.58 -26.65 17.10
C THR A 275 0.13 -26.62 17.58
N LYS A 276 -0.30 -25.53 18.22
CA LYS A 276 -1.67 -25.30 18.71
C LYS A 276 -2.50 -24.50 17.70
N GLU A 277 -1.89 -23.51 17.05
CA GLU A 277 -2.52 -22.62 16.07
C GLU A 277 -2.10 -23.06 14.64
N LYS A 278 -2.49 -24.27 14.25
CA LYS A 278 -2.01 -24.91 13.01
C LYS A 278 -2.38 -24.15 11.73
N GLU A 279 -3.49 -23.41 11.74
CA GLU A 279 -4.00 -22.64 10.60
C GLU A 279 -3.36 -21.24 10.47
N ASP A 280 -2.39 -20.87 11.33
CA ASP A 280 -1.69 -19.59 11.23
C ASP A 280 -0.65 -19.61 10.10
N LEU A 281 -1.13 -19.45 8.85
CA LEU A 281 -0.28 -19.40 7.65
C LEU A 281 0.88 -18.39 7.80
N GLU A 282 0.60 -17.19 8.33
CA GLU A 282 1.63 -16.16 8.50
C GLU A 282 2.69 -16.60 9.53
N GLY A 283 2.25 -17.25 10.59
CA GLY A 283 3.13 -17.82 11.60
C GLY A 283 4.07 -18.85 11.00
N TRP A 284 3.57 -19.77 10.18
CA TRP A 284 4.39 -20.78 9.51
C TRP A 284 5.39 -20.19 8.52
N VAL A 285 4.98 -19.21 7.71
CA VAL A 285 5.90 -18.49 6.81
C VAL A 285 6.96 -17.72 7.61
N ARG A 286 6.62 -17.16 8.76
CA ARG A 286 7.58 -16.51 9.67
C ARG A 286 8.56 -17.53 10.26
N LEU A 287 8.07 -18.69 10.68
CA LEU A 287 8.88 -19.77 11.22
C LEU A 287 9.87 -20.28 10.18
N PHE A 288 9.44 -20.52 8.94
CA PHE A 288 10.31 -20.85 7.80
C PHE A 288 11.52 -19.92 7.72
N ARG A 289 11.27 -18.60 7.72
CA ARG A 289 12.35 -17.61 7.61
C ARG A 289 13.25 -17.57 8.82
N SER A 290 12.67 -17.71 10.01
CA SER A 290 13.45 -17.76 11.24
C SER A 290 14.43 -18.93 11.22
N TYR A 291 13.99 -20.11 10.77
CA TYR A 291 14.87 -21.27 10.60
C TYR A 291 15.90 -21.07 9.48
N LYS A 292 15.57 -20.33 8.39
CA LYS A 292 16.56 -19.97 7.35
C LYS A 292 17.68 -19.08 7.91
N VAL A 293 17.35 -18.10 8.73
CA VAL A 293 18.35 -17.23 9.41
C VAL A 293 19.22 -18.07 10.36
N LEU A 294 18.64 -19.02 11.07
CA LEU A 294 19.36 -19.96 11.95
C LEU A 294 20.15 -21.04 11.20
N LYS A 295 20.03 -21.12 9.86
CA LYS A 295 20.59 -22.16 9.00
C LYS A 295 20.07 -23.57 9.30
N GLU A 296 18.90 -23.67 9.91
CA GLU A 296 18.21 -24.93 10.18
C GLU A 296 17.33 -25.31 8.99
N ASN A 297 17.97 -25.67 7.86
CA ASN A 297 17.32 -25.79 6.55
C ASN A 297 16.15 -26.81 6.55
N GLU A 298 16.32 -27.98 7.18
CA GLU A 298 15.25 -29.00 7.23
C GLU A 298 14.01 -28.51 7.99
N LYS A 299 14.19 -27.85 9.11
CA LYS A 299 13.07 -27.26 9.84
C LYS A 299 12.40 -26.12 9.05
N ALA A 300 13.20 -25.36 8.30
CA ALA A 300 12.66 -24.33 7.42
C ALA A 300 11.78 -24.95 6.32
N LEU A 301 12.27 -25.96 5.62
CA LEU A 301 11.49 -26.66 4.58
C LEU A 301 10.19 -27.25 5.14
N ASN A 302 10.21 -27.85 6.31
CA ASN A 302 9.02 -28.40 6.95
C ASN A 302 7.99 -27.32 7.31
N ALA A 303 8.43 -26.20 7.83
CA ALA A 303 7.55 -25.06 8.09
C ALA A 303 6.91 -24.51 6.79
N LEU A 304 7.66 -24.48 5.69
CA LEU A 304 7.17 -24.05 4.38
C LEU A 304 6.18 -25.05 3.78
N ARG A 305 6.42 -26.37 3.92
CA ARG A 305 5.48 -27.43 3.51
C ARG A 305 4.14 -27.27 4.25
N THR A 306 4.18 -27.06 5.57
CA THR A 306 2.96 -26.82 6.34
C THR A 306 2.23 -25.56 5.87
N ALA A 307 2.96 -24.48 5.54
CA ALA A 307 2.35 -23.30 4.97
C ALA A 307 1.64 -23.57 3.62
N ILE A 308 2.20 -24.43 2.77
CA ILE A 308 1.61 -24.87 1.50
C ILE A 308 0.37 -25.73 1.74
N GLU A 309 0.37 -26.63 2.72
CA GLU A 309 -0.80 -27.43 3.10
C GLU A 309 -1.98 -26.55 3.51
N ILE A 310 -1.73 -25.47 4.26
CA ILE A 310 -2.77 -24.52 4.68
C ILE A 310 -3.30 -23.70 3.49
N ASN A 311 -2.40 -23.24 2.62
CA ASN A 311 -2.77 -22.41 1.47
C ASN A 311 -1.80 -22.65 0.29
N PRO A 312 -2.14 -23.54 -0.64
CA PRO A 312 -1.26 -24.01 -1.72
C PRO A 312 -1.14 -22.98 -2.86
N THR A 313 -0.62 -21.77 -2.57
CA THR A 313 -0.39 -20.75 -3.61
C THR A 313 0.84 -21.08 -4.47
N VAL A 314 0.80 -20.68 -5.75
CA VAL A 314 1.95 -20.80 -6.68
C VAL A 314 3.23 -20.22 -6.06
N ILE A 315 3.13 -19.12 -5.36
CA ILE A 315 4.27 -18.40 -4.77
C ILE A 315 4.95 -19.23 -3.67
N LEU A 316 4.17 -19.88 -2.80
CA LEU A 316 4.73 -20.76 -1.77
C LEU A 316 5.37 -22.01 -2.40
N LYS A 317 4.72 -22.60 -3.42
CA LYS A 317 5.26 -23.71 -4.20
C LYS A 317 6.57 -23.34 -4.91
N GLN A 318 6.64 -22.16 -5.54
CA GLN A 318 7.88 -21.64 -6.14
C GLN A 318 8.97 -21.41 -5.10
N THR A 319 8.61 -20.87 -3.92
CA THR A 319 9.58 -20.69 -2.83
C THR A 319 10.16 -22.01 -2.39
N LEU A 320 9.33 -23.05 -2.24
CA LEU A 320 9.81 -24.40 -1.89
C LEU A 320 10.68 -24.99 -3.00
N LEU A 321 10.28 -24.82 -4.25
CA LEU A 321 11.05 -25.29 -5.41
C LEU A 321 12.44 -24.66 -5.46
N LYS A 322 12.57 -23.35 -5.21
CA LYS A 322 13.86 -22.64 -5.12
C LYS A 322 14.75 -23.15 -4.00
N GLU A 323 14.17 -23.46 -2.86
CA GLU A 323 14.91 -24.00 -1.71
C GLU A 323 15.41 -25.43 -1.98
N LEU A 324 14.63 -26.24 -2.69
CA LEU A 324 14.97 -27.62 -3.04
C LEU A 324 15.95 -27.71 -4.23
N LEU A 325 15.90 -26.73 -5.16
CA LEU A 325 16.74 -26.66 -6.36
C LEU A 325 17.52 -25.34 -6.41
N PRO A 326 18.47 -25.11 -5.49
CA PRO A 326 19.21 -23.86 -5.44
C PRO A 326 20.12 -23.71 -6.69
N PRO A 327 20.23 -22.49 -7.26
CA PRO A 327 20.95 -22.21 -8.52
C PRO A 327 22.43 -22.61 -8.54
N GLN A 328 23.07 -22.64 -7.38
CA GLN A 328 24.51 -22.91 -7.25
C GLN A 328 24.85 -24.41 -7.09
N ALA A 329 23.84 -25.26 -6.93
CA ALA A 329 24.03 -26.70 -6.77
C ALA A 329 23.62 -27.46 -8.05
N LYS A 330 24.25 -28.62 -8.30
CA LYS A 330 23.75 -29.52 -9.34
C LYS A 330 22.35 -30.00 -8.92
N PRO A 331 21.30 -29.71 -9.70
CA PRO A 331 19.94 -29.97 -9.27
C PRO A 331 19.70 -31.48 -9.16
N LYS A 332 19.15 -31.89 -8.01
CA LYS A 332 18.69 -33.27 -7.78
C LYS A 332 17.16 -33.28 -7.81
N PHE A 333 16.61 -33.73 -8.92
CA PHE A 333 15.16 -33.84 -9.07
C PHE A 333 14.63 -35.04 -8.25
N THR A 334 13.67 -34.72 -7.37
CA THR A 334 12.93 -35.71 -6.56
C THR A 334 11.47 -35.75 -7.03
N GLN A 335 10.69 -36.71 -6.53
CA GLN A 335 9.25 -36.73 -6.81
C GLN A 335 8.59 -35.41 -6.38
N GLU A 336 8.90 -34.88 -5.17
CA GLU A 336 8.38 -33.60 -4.65
C GLU A 336 8.67 -32.43 -5.60
N THR A 337 9.88 -32.32 -6.11
CA THR A 337 10.21 -31.22 -7.06
C THR A 337 9.49 -31.39 -8.39
N ASN A 338 9.27 -32.61 -8.86
CA ASN A 338 8.53 -32.87 -10.10
C ASN A 338 7.05 -32.53 -9.96
N ASP A 339 6.46 -32.87 -8.82
CA ASP A 339 5.07 -32.54 -8.49
C ASP A 339 4.88 -31.03 -8.39
N LEU A 340 5.75 -30.32 -7.66
CA LEU A 340 5.75 -28.85 -7.55
C LEU A 340 5.87 -28.19 -8.93
N ILE A 341 6.81 -28.62 -9.78
CA ILE A 341 6.95 -28.08 -11.14
C ILE A 341 5.65 -28.28 -11.93
N SER A 342 5.05 -29.44 -11.85
CA SER A 342 3.84 -29.79 -12.60
C SER A 342 2.64 -28.98 -12.10
N GLU A 343 2.44 -28.88 -10.80
CA GLU A 343 1.39 -28.09 -10.18
C GLU A 343 1.51 -26.60 -10.51
N ILE A 344 2.73 -26.04 -10.46
CA ILE A 344 2.99 -24.64 -10.83
C ILE A 344 2.61 -24.41 -12.31
N LEU A 345 2.98 -25.32 -13.22
CA LEU A 345 2.68 -25.19 -14.65
C LEU A 345 1.19 -25.37 -14.97
N VAL A 346 0.43 -26.12 -14.16
CA VAL A 346 -1.03 -26.20 -14.27
C VAL A 346 -1.68 -24.86 -13.93
N GLU A 347 -1.25 -24.22 -12.85
CA GLU A 347 -1.80 -22.93 -12.41
C GLU A 347 -1.27 -21.74 -13.23
N GLU A 348 0.03 -21.76 -13.55
CA GLU A 348 0.75 -20.74 -14.34
C GLU A 348 1.51 -21.39 -15.51
N PRO A 349 0.88 -21.65 -16.66
CA PRO A 349 1.53 -22.36 -17.79
C PRO A 349 2.75 -21.66 -18.39
N ASN A 350 2.94 -20.37 -18.09
CA ASN A 350 4.06 -19.54 -18.54
C ASN A 350 5.01 -19.17 -17.39
N ASN A 351 5.02 -19.95 -16.32
CA ASN A 351 5.92 -19.72 -15.21
C ASN A 351 7.38 -19.97 -15.61
N VAL A 352 8.19 -18.93 -15.58
CA VAL A 352 9.58 -18.94 -16.06
C VAL A 352 10.43 -19.99 -15.37
N GLU A 353 10.36 -20.07 -14.04
CA GLU A 353 11.16 -21.01 -13.25
C GLU A 353 10.73 -22.46 -13.48
N ALA A 354 9.43 -22.70 -13.45
CA ALA A 354 8.91 -24.07 -13.64
C ALA A 354 9.20 -24.59 -15.06
N LEU A 355 9.11 -23.72 -16.08
CA LEU A 355 9.51 -24.08 -17.45
C LEU A 355 11.01 -24.38 -17.55
N PHE A 356 11.84 -23.58 -16.89
CA PHE A 356 13.29 -23.81 -16.86
C PHE A 356 13.63 -25.15 -16.23
N PHE A 357 13.10 -25.44 -15.04
CA PHE A 357 13.37 -26.70 -14.35
C PHE A 357 12.75 -27.91 -15.06
N LYS A 358 11.57 -27.77 -15.69
CA LYS A 358 10.98 -28.84 -16.49
C LYS A 358 11.86 -29.21 -17.67
N GLY A 359 12.36 -28.20 -18.40
CA GLY A 359 13.32 -28.45 -19.50
C GLY A 359 14.64 -29.04 -19.00
N LEU A 360 15.17 -28.53 -17.86
CA LEU A 360 16.42 -29.04 -17.30
C LEU A 360 16.30 -30.50 -16.80
N LYS A 361 15.15 -30.86 -16.21
CA LYS A 361 14.87 -32.23 -15.84
C LYS A 361 14.86 -33.14 -17.08
N ALA A 362 14.10 -32.77 -18.10
CA ALA A 362 14.02 -33.52 -19.34
C ALA A 362 15.41 -33.73 -19.98
N TYR A 363 16.23 -32.65 -19.98
CA TYR A 363 17.63 -32.73 -20.43
C TYR A 363 18.47 -33.73 -19.63
N ASN A 364 18.34 -33.71 -18.30
CA ASN A 364 19.07 -34.65 -17.42
C ASN A 364 18.63 -36.11 -17.61
N ASP A 365 17.38 -36.33 -18.01
CA ASP A 365 16.80 -37.64 -18.26
C ASP A 365 17.07 -38.16 -19.68
N GLY A 366 17.73 -37.33 -20.56
CA GLY A 366 17.99 -37.67 -21.96
C GLY A 366 16.77 -37.51 -22.87
N GLU A 367 15.76 -36.75 -22.44
CA GLU A 367 14.55 -36.46 -23.21
C GLU A 367 14.74 -35.16 -24.03
N ASP A 368 15.64 -35.15 -24.98
CA ASP A 368 16.09 -33.93 -25.69
C ASP A 368 14.96 -33.18 -26.37
N SER A 369 14.03 -33.87 -27.01
CA SER A 369 12.85 -33.23 -27.64
C SER A 369 11.95 -32.56 -26.64
N THR A 370 11.77 -33.13 -25.46
CA THR A 370 11.01 -32.54 -24.35
C THR A 370 11.73 -31.33 -23.75
N ALA A 371 13.05 -31.41 -23.56
CA ALA A 371 13.87 -30.30 -23.08
C ALA A 371 13.78 -29.10 -24.03
N LYS A 372 13.95 -29.33 -25.34
CA LYS A 372 13.83 -28.33 -26.38
C LYS A 372 12.47 -27.64 -26.38
N LEU A 373 11.37 -28.41 -26.27
CA LEU A 373 10.01 -27.87 -26.22
C LEU A 373 9.83 -26.84 -25.08
N TYR A 374 10.22 -27.22 -23.86
CA TYR A 374 10.05 -26.32 -22.69
C TYR A 374 10.98 -25.13 -22.74
N TRP A 375 12.22 -25.28 -23.22
CA TRP A 375 13.15 -24.15 -23.34
C TRP A 375 12.78 -23.20 -24.48
N GLN A 376 12.25 -23.67 -25.61
CA GLN A 376 11.70 -22.82 -26.66
C GLN A 376 10.51 -22.03 -26.16
N LYS A 377 9.59 -22.67 -25.42
CA LYS A 377 8.47 -21.97 -24.77
C LYS A 377 8.98 -20.91 -23.80
N LEU A 378 9.99 -21.22 -23.00
CA LEU A 378 10.61 -20.27 -22.07
C LEU A 378 11.22 -19.07 -22.81
N ILE A 379 11.97 -19.31 -23.86
CA ILE A 379 12.58 -18.26 -24.71
C ILE A 379 11.50 -17.32 -25.29
N SER A 380 10.37 -17.86 -25.73
CA SER A 380 9.28 -17.05 -26.32
C SER A 380 8.65 -16.05 -25.36
N ILE A 381 8.78 -16.25 -24.05
CA ILE A 381 8.22 -15.37 -23.02
C ILE A 381 9.27 -14.48 -22.34
N LEU A 382 10.55 -14.75 -22.56
CA LEU A 382 11.65 -13.95 -22.02
C LEU A 382 11.92 -12.71 -22.91
N PRO A 383 12.47 -11.62 -22.34
CA PRO A 383 12.98 -10.50 -23.14
C PRO A 383 14.04 -10.99 -24.15
N THR A 384 13.97 -10.47 -25.37
CA THR A 384 14.79 -10.90 -26.54
C THR A 384 16.31 -10.85 -26.29
N ASN A 385 16.78 -10.02 -25.36
CA ASN A 385 18.20 -9.82 -25.04
C ASN A 385 18.55 -10.32 -23.62
N SER A 386 17.82 -11.28 -23.07
CA SER A 386 18.16 -11.82 -21.76
C SER A 386 19.33 -12.79 -21.87
N GLN A 387 20.23 -12.75 -20.88
CA GLN A 387 21.35 -13.71 -20.78
C GLN A 387 20.84 -15.15 -20.76
N ILE A 388 19.73 -15.39 -20.05
CA ILE A 388 19.09 -16.72 -19.96
C ILE A 388 18.66 -17.21 -21.34
N SER A 389 18.03 -16.36 -22.17
CA SER A 389 17.66 -16.73 -23.53
C SER A 389 18.87 -17.15 -24.35
N SER A 390 19.97 -16.40 -24.29
CA SER A 390 21.21 -16.70 -25.01
C SER A 390 21.82 -18.04 -24.57
N GLU A 391 21.82 -18.32 -23.26
CA GLU A 391 22.33 -19.59 -22.72
C GLU A 391 21.44 -20.78 -23.12
N LEU A 392 20.13 -20.60 -23.15
CA LEU A 392 19.19 -21.63 -23.59
C LEU A 392 19.28 -21.92 -25.08
N TYR A 393 19.46 -20.90 -25.93
CA TYR A 393 19.73 -21.12 -27.35
C TYR A 393 20.94 -22.01 -27.58
N LYS A 394 22.07 -21.72 -26.91
CA LYS A 394 23.28 -22.56 -26.99
C LYS A 394 23.07 -24.01 -26.52
N LYS A 395 22.20 -24.20 -25.50
CA LYS A 395 21.87 -25.54 -25.03
C LYS A 395 21.01 -26.30 -26.04
N ILE A 396 20.03 -25.60 -26.66
CA ILE A 396 19.16 -26.21 -27.69
C ILE A 396 19.99 -26.63 -28.92
N GLU A 397 20.90 -25.73 -29.35
CA GLU A 397 21.80 -25.99 -30.50
C GLU A 397 22.64 -27.27 -30.29
N LYS A 398 23.14 -27.49 -29.06
CA LYS A 398 23.88 -28.72 -28.70
C LYS A 398 23.04 -30.00 -28.63
N LEU A 399 21.71 -29.88 -28.62
CA LEU A 399 20.81 -31.01 -28.68
C LEU A 399 20.49 -31.43 -30.14
N GLU A 400 20.89 -30.60 -31.11
CA GLU A 400 20.67 -30.80 -32.53
C GLU A 400 21.92 -31.38 -33.23
N GLU A 401 23.09 -31.36 -32.56
CA GLU A 401 24.35 -32.00 -32.97
C GLU A 401 24.41 -33.47 -32.56
#